data_01a8659c1016702c63c0aed7eca055e8
#
_entry.id   01a8659c1016702c63c0aed7eca055e8
#
_cell.length_a   1.000
_cell.length_b   1.000
_cell.length_c   1.000
_cell.angle_alpha   90.00
_cell.angle_beta   90.00
_cell.angle_gamma   90.00
#
_symmetry.space_group_name_H-M   'P 1'
#
loop_
_entity.id
_entity.type
_entity.pdbx_description
1 polymer ?
#
loop_
_entity_poly.entity_id
_entity_poly.type
_entity_poly.pdbx_seq_one_letter_code
_entity_poly.pdbx_strand_id
1 'polypeptide(L)'
;FAFLSAILQFCNPAILQGQAFRTPWGDPDLQGNWSGETLTPLQRPARFANKPVLTPEEEAKVVAEVFARPGRENRSFRGTEKDVAGAYNQVFVQRGTELSDGRTSLIIDPPDGRIPPYTPEARKRVDAVREYLQALLQGTSGGRPGPPSPRHAEPPPMYNVDRMNRADGPEDRSLAERCLAGLLPNLGAVYQIVQAPGQVAIYHDSGQGQGFVRVVPISAGPHAPAHIRFWNGDARGRWEGDTLVVDITNFSHKRDFQGSRENLHLVERFRRVSENRLEYTVVVEDPTTWTRPWTLMVPWKKQSDKANQVYESTCHEGNYGMVGMLANTRAAEKLFKQGKGKDPRRMDIATGGDTGGGIERGGVE
;
A
#
# COMPACT_ATOMS: atom_id res chain seq x y z
N PHE A 1 -57.71 28.75 36.97
CA PHE A 1 -56.34 28.26 37.11
C PHE A 1 -56.12 27.20 36.01
N ALA A 2 -55.54 27.60 34.92
CA ALA A 2 -55.14 26.72 33.80
C ALA A 2 -53.65 26.44 33.88
N PHE A 3 -53.22 25.21 34.05
CA PHE A 3 -51.83 24.78 33.97
C PHE A 3 -51.49 24.47 32.47
N LEU A 4 -50.63 25.30 31.88
CA LEU A 4 -49.96 25.00 30.63
C LEU A 4 -48.73 24.15 30.94
N SER A 5 -48.75 22.87 30.56
CA SER A 5 -47.58 22.00 30.54
C SER A 5 -46.81 22.23 29.29
N ALA A 6 -45.63 22.86 29.37
CA ALA A 6 -44.67 22.97 28.28
C ALA A 6 -43.93 21.62 28.10
N ILE A 7 -44.18 20.92 26.99
CA ILE A 7 -43.38 19.74 26.57
C ILE A 7 -42.12 20.28 25.91
N LEU A 8 -40.99 20.23 26.62
CA LEU A 8 -39.67 20.42 26.05
C LEU A 8 -39.30 19.17 25.24
N GLN A 9 -39.42 19.26 23.92
CA GLN A 9 -38.84 18.26 23.03
C GLN A 9 -37.33 18.41 23.05
N PHE A 10 -36.65 17.46 23.68
CA PHE A 10 -35.21 17.32 23.53
C PHE A 10 -34.92 16.80 22.11
N CYS A 11 -34.58 17.69 21.20
CA CYS A 11 -33.97 17.30 19.93
C CYS A 11 -32.61 16.63 20.20
N ASN A 12 -32.52 15.35 19.94
CA ASN A 12 -31.29 14.58 20.08
C ASN A 12 -30.32 14.99 18.94
N PRO A 13 -29.18 15.65 19.22
CA PRO A 13 -28.27 16.15 18.18
C PRO A 13 -27.63 15.03 17.33
N ALA A 14 -27.75 13.77 17.75
CA ALA A 14 -27.21 12.63 16.98
C ALA A 14 -27.99 12.34 15.69
N ILE A 15 -29.24 12.78 15.56
CA ILE A 15 -30.08 12.52 14.37
C ILE A 15 -29.78 13.52 13.23
N LEU A 16 -29.24 14.70 13.55
CA LEU A 16 -28.93 15.72 12.53
C LEU A 16 -27.60 15.52 11.81
N GLN A 17 -26.66 14.74 12.35
CA GLN A 17 -25.38 14.51 11.71
C GLN A 17 -25.44 13.54 10.52
N GLY A 18 -26.42 12.63 10.48
CA GLY A 18 -26.55 11.67 9.38
C GLY A 18 -27.11 12.24 8.07
N GLN A 19 -27.76 13.41 8.10
CA GLN A 19 -28.32 14.07 6.90
C GLN A 19 -27.35 15.04 6.20
N ALA A 20 -26.24 15.41 6.84
CA ALA A 20 -25.35 16.45 6.36
C ALA A 20 -24.52 16.08 5.12
N PHE A 21 -24.31 14.78 4.86
CA PHE A 21 -23.45 14.30 3.78
C PHE A 21 -24.21 13.34 2.86
N ARG A 22 -25.06 13.93 1.98
CA ARG A 22 -25.81 13.19 0.96
C ARG A 22 -25.56 13.77 -0.41
N THR A 23 -25.44 12.89 -1.39
CA THR A 23 -25.44 13.27 -2.79
C THR A 23 -26.82 13.77 -3.21
N PRO A 24 -26.96 14.50 -4.34
CA PRO A 24 -28.28 14.93 -4.85
C PRO A 24 -29.27 13.79 -5.12
N TRP A 25 -28.78 12.57 -5.32
CA TRP A 25 -29.61 11.36 -5.54
C TRP A 25 -29.81 10.51 -4.28
N GLY A 26 -29.36 10.98 -3.11
CA GLY A 26 -29.68 10.42 -1.81
C GLY A 26 -28.67 9.45 -1.20
N ASP A 27 -27.64 9.01 -1.93
CA ASP A 27 -26.56 8.16 -1.39
C ASP A 27 -25.72 8.94 -0.39
N PRO A 28 -25.04 8.28 0.58
CA PRO A 28 -24.02 8.93 1.40
C PRO A 28 -22.94 9.57 0.54
N ASP A 29 -22.59 10.83 0.83
CA ASP A 29 -21.61 11.59 0.05
C ASP A 29 -20.19 11.36 0.62
N LEU A 30 -19.39 10.59 -0.12
CA LEU A 30 -17.99 10.34 0.15
C LEU A 30 -17.05 11.17 -0.74
N GLN A 31 -17.60 12.00 -1.63
CA GLN A 31 -16.83 12.73 -2.63
C GLN A 31 -15.80 13.67 -2.03
N GLY A 32 -14.72 13.83 -2.75
CA GLY A 32 -13.64 14.75 -2.38
C GLY A 32 -12.25 14.15 -2.57
N ASN A 33 -11.25 14.96 -2.24
CA ASN A 33 -9.86 14.54 -2.18
C ASN A 33 -9.49 14.27 -0.72
N TRP A 34 -8.96 13.09 -0.49
CA TRP A 34 -8.66 12.56 0.83
C TRP A 34 -7.21 12.13 0.91
N SER A 35 -6.57 12.29 2.07
CA SER A 35 -5.25 11.76 2.35
C SER A 35 -5.33 10.68 3.43
N GLY A 36 -4.82 9.49 3.12
CA GLY A 36 -4.60 8.40 4.06
C GLY A 36 -3.16 8.32 4.57
N GLU A 37 -2.36 9.33 4.29
CA GLU A 37 -0.96 9.39 4.69
C GLU A 37 -0.81 9.42 6.21
N THR A 38 0.09 8.57 6.73
CA THR A 38 0.32 8.45 8.16
C THR A 38 1.72 7.88 8.45
N LEU A 39 2.25 8.22 9.62
CA LEU A 39 3.45 7.59 10.18
C LEU A 39 3.14 6.30 10.95
N THR A 40 1.86 5.98 11.16
CA THR A 40 1.47 4.74 11.85
C THR A 40 1.86 3.53 11.01
N PRO A 41 2.66 2.60 11.54
CA PRO A 41 3.04 1.41 10.80
C PRO A 41 1.87 0.44 10.65
N LEU A 42 1.92 -0.42 9.64
CA LEU A 42 0.92 -1.48 9.45
C LEU A 42 0.82 -2.35 10.71
N GLN A 43 1.95 -2.86 11.17
CA GLN A 43 2.03 -3.71 12.37
C GLN A 43 2.63 -2.95 13.54
N ARG A 44 2.20 -3.30 14.75
CA ARG A 44 2.72 -2.72 15.99
C ARG A 44 4.19 -3.11 16.22
N PRO A 45 5.10 -2.14 16.32
CA PRO A 45 6.49 -2.41 16.68
C PRO A 45 6.62 -3.07 18.07
N ALA A 46 7.64 -3.92 18.25
CA ALA A 46 7.87 -4.62 19.51
C ALA A 46 7.98 -3.67 20.71
N ARG A 47 8.59 -2.51 20.52
CA ARG A 47 8.72 -1.47 21.57
C ARG A 47 7.36 -0.95 22.10
N PHE A 48 6.29 -1.16 21.35
CA PHE A 48 4.91 -0.76 21.71
C PHE A 48 3.99 -1.97 21.91
N ALA A 49 4.51 -3.17 22.13
CA ALA A 49 3.71 -4.40 22.18
C ALA A 49 2.47 -4.29 23.09
N ASN A 50 2.58 -3.64 24.24
CA ASN A 50 1.51 -3.45 25.21
C ASN A 50 0.87 -2.05 25.15
N LYS A 51 1.18 -1.26 24.12
CA LYS A 51 0.73 0.13 24.03
C LYS A 51 0.07 0.41 22.68
N PRO A 52 -1.24 0.19 22.54
CA PRO A 52 -1.95 0.37 21.29
C PRO A 52 -2.09 1.83 20.87
N VAL A 53 -2.13 2.75 21.83
CA VAL A 53 -2.27 4.20 21.60
C VAL A 53 -1.24 4.94 22.47
N LEU A 54 -0.59 5.95 21.90
CA LEU A 54 0.36 6.83 22.58
C LEU A 54 -0.34 8.04 23.16
N THR A 55 0.26 8.63 24.19
CA THR A 55 -0.14 9.98 24.62
C THR A 55 0.36 11.02 23.61
N PRO A 56 -0.19 12.24 23.60
CA PRO A 56 0.29 13.30 22.70
C PRO A 56 1.80 13.57 22.82
N GLU A 57 2.35 13.51 24.04
CA GLU A 57 3.78 13.74 24.29
C GLU A 57 4.65 12.58 23.74
N GLU A 58 4.16 11.36 23.82
CA GLU A 58 4.84 10.18 23.27
C GLU A 58 4.76 10.19 21.75
N GLU A 59 3.60 10.54 21.19
CA GLU A 59 3.44 10.70 19.75
C GLU A 59 4.41 11.75 19.21
N ALA A 60 4.51 12.92 19.84
CA ALA A 60 5.45 13.96 19.44
C ALA A 60 6.90 13.46 19.43
N LYS A 61 7.30 12.64 20.40
CA LYS A 61 8.65 12.02 20.42
C LYS A 61 8.86 11.06 19.23
N VAL A 62 7.88 10.19 18.97
CA VAL A 62 7.96 9.24 17.85
C VAL A 62 8.04 9.98 16.52
N VAL A 63 7.24 11.01 16.34
CA VAL A 63 7.27 11.86 15.14
C VAL A 63 8.64 12.51 14.98
N ALA A 64 9.18 13.11 16.06
CA ALA A 64 10.52 13.71 16.05
C ALA A 64 11.62 12.70 15.69
N GLU A 65 11.57 11.47 16.23
CA GLU A 65 12.50 10.39 15.88
C GLU A 65 12.46 10.04 14.40
N VAL A 66 11.26 9.99 13.79
CA VAL A 66 11.12 9.70 12.35
C VAL A 66 11.76 10.79 11.49
N PHE A 67 11.54 12.06 11.85
CA PHE A 67 12.11 13.19 11.10
C PHE A 67 13.60 13.41 11.35
N ALA A 68 14.12 12.97 12.49
CA ALA A 68 15.57 13.04 12.78
C ALA A 68 16.40 12.02 11.99
N ARG A 69 15.79 11.02 11.37
CA ARG A 69 16.54 9.99 10.62
C ARG A 69 17.21 10.58 9.38
N PRO A 70 18.49 10.18 9.12
CA PRO A 70 19.17 10.56 7.88
C PRO A 70 18.40 10.08 6.65
N GLY A 71 18.47 10.84 5.57
CA GLY A 71 18.00 10.37 4.26
C GLY A 71 16.70 10.97 3.75
N ARG A 72 16.16 12.00 4.41
CA ARG A 72 15.06 12.80 3.86
C ARG A 72 15.45 14.29 3.85
N GLU A 73 15.03 15.05 4.86
CA GLU A 73 15.40 16.45 4.98
C GLU A 73 16.71 16.63 5.77
N ASN A 74 17.05 15.67 6.61
CA ASN A 74 18.33 15.65 7.33
C ASN A 74 19.43 15.04 6.46
N ARG A 75 19.92 15.80 5.50
CA ARG A 75 20.96 15.39 4.54
C ARG A 75 22.36 15.64 5.12
N SER A 76 22.70 14.98 6.22
CA SER A 76 24.02 15.08 6.86
C SER A 76 25.16 14.51 6.02
N PHE A 77 24.86 13.80 4.93
CA PHE A 77 25.83 13.12 4.07
C PHE A 77 25.94 13.72 2.67
N ARG A 78 25.64 15.02 2.51
CA ARG A 78 25.66 15.69 1.20
C ARG A 78 26.94 15.40 0.42
N GLY A 79 26.76 15.02 -0.87
CA GLY A 79 27.86 14.71 -1.79
C GLY A 79 28.45 13.30 -1.65
N THR A 80 27.84 12.41 -0.86
CA THR A 80 28.23 11.00 -0.75
C THR A 80 27.20 10.08 -1.42
N GLU A 81 27.58 8.81 -1.68
CA GLU A 81 26.65 7.79 -2.18
C GLU A 81 25.41 7.61 -1.27
N LYS A 82 25.57 7.79 0.03
CA LYS A 82 24.46 7.75 0.99
C LYS A 82 23.48 8.91 0.79
N ASP A 83 23.95 10.04 0.30
CA ASP A 83 23.10 11.19 -0.06
C ASP A 83 22.22 10.87 -1.26
N VAL A 84 22.74 10.16 -2.27
CA VAL A 84 21.99 9.74 -3.46
C VAL A 84 20.89 8.75 -3.07
N ALA A 85 21.19 7.78 -2.20
CA ALA A 85 20.21 6.82 -1.70
C ALA A 85 19.07 7.45 -0.85
N GLY A 86 19.34 8.62 -0.27
CA GLY A 86 18.36 9.40 0.52
C GLY A 86 17.77 10.59 -0.21
N ALA A 87 17.99 10.73 -1.50
CA ALA A 87 17.82 11.97 -2.26
C ALA A 87 16.39 12.42 -2.54
N TYR A 88 15.38 11.59 -2.26
CA TYR A 88 14.00 12.01 -2.44
C TYR A 88 13.57 12.96 -1.33
N ASN A 89 13.28 14.20 -1.70
CA ASN A 89 12.70 15.19 -0.81
C ASN A 89 11.29 14.74 -0.37
N GLN A 90 10.85 15.24 0.77
CA GLN A 90 9.54 14.90 1.33
C GLN A 90 8.37 15.20 0.38
N VAL A 91 8.53 16.17 -0.50
CA VAL A 91 7.60 16.53 -1.58
C VAL A 91 7.34 15.35 -2.56
N PHE A 92 8.32 14.47 -2.74
CA PHE A 92 8.20 13.30 -3.63
C PHE A 92 7.88 12.01 -2.87
N VAL A 93 7.91 12.04 -1.55
CA VAL A 93 7.62 10.89 -0.70
C VAL A 93 6.37 11.24 0.08
N GLN A 94 5.21 10.87 -0.46
CA GLN A 94 3.94 11.00 0.22
C GLN A 94 3.97 10.17 1.50
N ARG A 95 4.30 10.82 2.60
CA ARG A 95 4.27 10.23 3.94
C ARG A 95 3.62 11.21 4.88
N GLY A 96 2.72 10.70 5.70
CA GLY A 96 2.09 11.48 6.74
C GLY A 96 3.10 12.14 7.67
N THR A 97 2.66 13.18 8.33
CA THR A 97 3.44 13.93 9.31
C THR A 97 3.07 13.56 10.76
N GLU A 98 2.11 12.68 10.93
CA GLU A 98 1.53 12.33 12.24
C GLU A 98 1.09 10.87 12.26
N LEU A 99 0.81 10.35 13.45
CA LEU A 99 0.20 9.05 13.62
C LEU A 99 -1.33 9.13 13.42
N SER A 100 -1.92 8.03 13.00
CA SER A 100 -3.38 7.87 12.92
C SER A 100 -3.97 7.73 14.31
N ASP A 101 -4.54 8.81 14.85
CA ASP A 101 -5.16 8.86 16.19
C ASP A 101 -4.20 8.37 17.31
N GLY A 102 -2.90 8.68 17.21
CA GLY A 102 -1.89 8.24 18.16
C GLY A 102 -1.65 6.73 18.18
N ARG A 103 -2.22 5.97 17.23
CA ARG A 103 -2.11 4.50 17.21
C ARG A 103 -0.73 4.03 16.81
N THR A 104 -0.32 2.92 17.41
CA THR A 104 0.97 2.27 17.14
C THR A 104 0.91 1.21 16.05
N SER A 105 -0.27 0.94 15.49
CA SER A 105 -0.50 0.08 14.32
C SER A 105 -1.75 0.49 13.56
N LEU A 106 -1.76 0.26 12.24
CA LEU A 106 -2.98 0.34 11.43
C LEU A 106 -3.87 -0.88 11.69
N ILE A 107 -3.30 -2.04 12.01
CA ILE A 107 -4.06 -3.24 12.38
C ILE A 107 -4.77 -2.99 13.71
N ILE A 108 -6.09 -3.18 13.70
CA ILE A 108 -6.98 -3.03 14.86
C ILE A 108 -7.54 -4.38 15.35
N ASP A 109 -7.54 -5.39 14.51
CA ASP A 109 -7.85 -6.77 14.85
C ASP A 109 -6.89 -7.70 14.08
N PRO A 110 -6.12 -8.54 14.78
CA PRO A 110 -6.08 -8.80 16.23
C PRO A 110 -5.63 -7.60 17.08
N PRO A 111 -5.99 -7.56 18.37
CA PRO A 111 -5.70 -6.43 19.26
C PRO A 111 -4.22 -6.24 19.57
N ASP A 112 -3.37 -7.24 19.32
CA ASP A 112 -1.91 -7.11 19.37
C ASP A 112 -1.35 -6.23 18.25
N GLY A 113 -2.18 -5.87 17.26
CA GLY A 113 -1.81 -5.01 16.13
C GLY A 113 -0.86 -5.67 15.15
N ARG A 114 -0.88 -7.00 15.03
CA ARG A 114 -0.01 -7.78 14.13
C ARG A 114 -0.80 -8.62 13.16
N ILE A 115 -0.18 -8.90 12.01
CA ILE A 115 -0.72 -9.85 11.06
C ILE A 115 -0.74 -11.25 11.73
N PRO A 116 -1.85 -12.00 11.64
CA PRO A 116 -1.93 -13.36 12.16
C PRO A 116 -0.83 -14.27 11.59
N PRO A 117 -0.46 -15.33 12.30
CA PRO A 117 0.52 -16.28 11.81
C PRO A 117 0.15 -16.84 10.44
N TYR A 118 1.16 -17.07 9.62
CA TYR A 118 0.99 -17.79 8.36
C TYR A 118 0.61 -19.25 8.62
N THR A 119 -0.15 -19.83 7.69
CA THR A 119 -0.29 -21.27 7.60
C THR A 119 1.08 -21.93 7.37
N PRO A 120 1.30 -23.21 7.69
CA PRO A 120 2.57 -23.88 7.46
C PRO A 120 3.03 -23.81 6.01
N GLU A 121 2.12 -23.94 5.04
CA GLU A 121 2.38 -23.88 3.61
C GLU A 121 2.76 -22.45 3.17
N ALA A 122 2.03 -21.46 3.62
CA ALA A 122 2.33 -20.07 3.34
C ALA A 122 3.69 -19.66 3.95
N ARG A 123 3.99 -20.10 5.17
CA ARG A 123 5.29 -19.87 5.81
C ARG A 123 6.44 -20.36 4.93
N LYS A 124 6.35 -21.59 4.43
CA LYS A 124 7.37 -22.14 3.52
C LYS A 124 7.56 -21.28 2.28
N ARG A 125 6.44 -20.84 1.65
CA ARG A 125 6.51 -19.97 0.46
C ARG A 125 7.17 -18.64 0.76
N VAL A 126 6.72 -17.96 1.82
CA VAL A 126 7.20 -16.63 2.21
C VAL A 126 8.68 -16.69 2.62
N ASP A 127 9.07 -17.70 3.40
CA ASP A 127 10.47 -17.86 3.83
C ASP A 127 11.39 -18.16 2.62
N ALA A 128 10.96 -18.98 1.67
CA ALA A 128 11.75 -19.25 0.46
C ALA A 128 11.90 -18.01 -0.43
N VAL A 129 10.85 -17.18 -0.57
CA VAL A 129 10.94 -15.88 -1.27
C VAL A 129 11.90 -14.95 -0.52
N ARG A 130 11.79 -14.88 0.81
CA ARG A 130 12.66 -14.03 1.62
C ARG A 130 14.12 -14.44 1.50
N GLU A 131 14.43 -15.73 1.59
CA GLU A 131 15.79 -16.25 1.41
C GLU A 131 16.33 -15.95 0.01
N TYR A 132 15.51 -16.14 -1.02
CA TYR A 132 15.88 -15.82 -2.38
C TYR A 132 16.20 -14.33 -2.54
N LEU A 133 15.33 -13.44 -2.08
CA LEU A 133 15.55 -11.99 -2.17
C LEU A 133 16.76 -11.54 -1.35
N GLN A 134 16.99 -12.12 -0.17
CA GLN A 134 18.18 -11.85 0.62
C GLN A 134 19.46 -12.27 -0.11
N ALA A 135 19.43 -13.40 -0.82
CA ALA A 135 20.55 -13.85 -1.63
C ALA A 135 20.83 -12.91 -2.82
N LEU A 136 19.77 -12.39 -3.46
CA LEU A 136 19.91 -11.43 -4.56
C LEU A 136 20.53 -10.11 -4.12
N LEU A 137 20.17 -9.63 -2.93
CA LEU A 137 20.65 -8.36 -2.40
C LEU A 137 22.05 -8.46 -1.76
N GLN A 138 22.61 -9.66 -1.67
CA GLN A 138 23.94 -9.84 -1.11
C GLN A 138 25.02 -9.32 -2.06
N GLY A 139 25.89 -8.45 -1.57
CA GLY A 139 26.97 -7.85 -2.36
C GLY A 139 26.54 -6.61 -3.18
N THR A 140 25.30 -6.17 -3.10
CA THR A 140 24.83 -4.93 -3.74
C THR A 140 25.10 -3.71 -2.87
N SER A 141 25.10 -2.51 -3.44
CA SER A 141 25.30 -1.24 -2.72
C SER A 141 24.21 -0.98 -1.66
N GLY A 142 23.02 -1.55 -1.82
CA GLY A 142 21.91 -1.46 -0.87
C GLY A 142 21.69 -2.73 -0.06
N GLY A 143 22.49 -3.76 -0.27
CA GLY A 143 22.31 -5.09 0.30
C GLY A 143 23.16 -5.40 1.49
N ARG A 144 23.19 -6.69 1.87
CA ARG A 144 24.00 -7.19 2.97
C ARG A 144 25.45 -7.30 2.55
N PRO A 145 26.42 -7.00 3.47
CA PRO A 145 27.83 -7.20 3.17
C PRO A 145 28.13 -8.69 2.92
N GLY A 146 29.03 -8.94 1.99
CA GLY A 146 29.51 -10.28 1.67
C GLY A 146 29.57 -10.55 0.15
N PRO A 147 30.19 -11.66 -0.26
CA PRO A 147 30.22 -12.05 -1.65
C PRO A 147 28.81 -12.43 -2.13
N PRO A 148 28.50 -12.25 -3.43
CA PRO A 148 27.23 -12.68 -4.00
C PRO A 148 26.95 -14.15 -3.70
N SER A 149 25.73 -14.46 -3.27
CA SER A 149 25.31 -15.84 -3.03
C SER A 149 25.33 -16.64 -4.32
N PRO A 150 25.74 -17.94 -4.32
CA PRO A 150 25.56 -18.82 -5.47
C PRO A 150 24.11 -18.88 -5.98
N ARG A 151 23.12 -18.65 -5.12
CA ARG A 151 21.69 -18.58 -5.46
C ARG A 151 21.33 -17.43 -6.41
N HIS A 152 22.24 -16.51 -6.65
CA HIS A 152 22.05 -15.39 -7.58
C HIS A 152 21.67 -15.83 -9.00
N ALA A 153 22.16 -17.01 -9.42
CA ALA A 153 21.87 -17.59 -10.74
C ALA A 153 20.70 -18.59 -10.71
N GLU A 154 20.14 -18.89 -9.55
CA GLU A 154 18.99 -19.79 -9.44
C GLU A 154 17.73 -19.15 -10.06
N PRO A 155 16.83 -19.93 -10.66
CA PRO A 155 15.53 -19.43 -11.04
C PRO A 155 14.77 -19.02 -9.77
N PRO A 156 13.95 -17.95 -9.85
CA PRO A 156 13.12 -17.56 -8.72
C PRO A 156 12.15 -18.68 -8.36
N PRO A 157 11.73 -18.79 -7.11
CA PRO A 157 10.63 -19.65 -6.73
C PRO A 157 9.41 -19.39 -7.60
N MET A 158 8.66 -20.44 -7.96
CA MET A 158 7.50 -20.34 -8.88
C MET A 158 6.45 -19.32 -8.47
N TYR A 159 6.34 -19.05 -7.18
CA TYR A 159 5.41 -18.07 -6.59
C TYR A 159 6.01 -16.67 -6.44
N ASN A 160 7.29 -16.47 -6.79
CA ASN A 160 7.88 -15.15 -6.84
C ASN A 160 7.73 -14.60 -8.26
N VAL A 161 7.07 -13.45 -8.38
CA VAL A 161 6.83 -12.77 -9.65
C VAL A 161 7.90 -11.74 -9.99
N ASP A 162 8.72 -11.35 -9.01
CA ASP A 162 9.79 -10.38 -9.18
C ASP A 162 11.14 -11.10 -9.31
N ARG A 163 11.66 -11.12 -10.50
CA ARG A 163 12.96 -11.71 -10.82
C ARG A 163 14.03 -10.64 -10.84
N MET A 164 14.26 -9.99 -9.73
CA MET A 164 15.08 -8.77 -9.62
C MET A 164 16.47 -8.86 -10.25
N ASN A 165 17.05 -10.06 -10.32
CA ASN A 165 18.35 -10.31 -10.94
C ASN A 165 18.26 -10.64 -12.44
N ARG A 166 17.09 -10.51 -13.07
CA ARG A 166 16.87 -10.84 -14.46
C ARG A 166 16.23 -9.69 -15.22
N ALA A 167 16.53 -9.62 -16.51
CA ALA A 167 15.93 -8.68 -17.44
C ALA A 167 15.82 -9.35 -18.83
N ASP A 168 15.33 -10.58 -18.87
CA ASP A 168 15.05 -11.29 -20.12
C ASP A 168 13.91 -10.60 -20.86
N GLY A 169 12.90 -10.16 -20.09
CA GLY A 169 11.77 -9.37 -20.55
C GLY A 169 11.27 -8.40 -19.47
N PRO A 170 10.29 -7.55 -19.80
CA PRO A 170 9.67 -6.65 -18.83
C PRO A 170 9.03 -7.39 -17.64
N GLU A 171 8.57 -8.63 -17.87
CA GLU A 171 7.92 -9.46 -16.85
C GLU A 171 8.86 -9.87 -15.72
N ASP A 172 10.16 -9.80 -15.92
CA ASP A 172 11.15 -10.07 -14.88
C ASP A 172 11.31 -8.89 -13.89
N ARG A 173 10.77 -7.72 -14.25
CA ARG A 173 10.90 -6.51 -13.45
C ARG A 173 9.69 -6.33 -12.53
N SER A 174 9.89 -5.60 -11.44
CA SER A 174 8.84 -5.33 -10.48
C SER A 174 7.66 -4.57 -11.10
N LEU A 175 6.50 -4.64 -10.47
CA LEU A 175 5.32 -3.91 -10.93
C LEU A 175 5.57 -2.40 -10.94
N ALA A 176 6.33 -1.89 -9.98
CA ALA A 176 6.68 -0.47 -9.90
C ALA A 176 7.55 -0.04 -11.09
N GLU A 177 8.59 -0.81 -11.43
CA GLU A 177 9.44 -0.55 -12.60
C GLU A 177 8.65 -0.62 -13.91
N ARG A 178 7.60 -1.44 -13.96
CA ARG A 178 6.71 -1.61 -15.11
C ARG A 178 5.57 -0.59 -15.15
N CYS A 179 5.52 0.35 -14.23
CA CYS A 179 4.42 1.30 -14.07
C CYS A 179 3.04 0.64 -13.87
N LEU A 180 3.01 -0.53 -13.27
CA LEU A 180 1.82 -1.30 -12.90
C LEU A 180 1.58 -1.31 -11.39
N ALA A 181 2.30 -0.47 -10.65
CA ALA A 181 2.14 -0.34 -9.21
C ALA A 181 0.78 0.26 -8.85
N GLY A 182 0.45 0.24 -7.59
CA GLY A 182 -0.87 0.63 -7.12
C GLY A 182 -1.75 -0.59 -6.90
N LEU A 183 -1.39 -1.40 -5.89
CA LEU A 183 -2.13 -2.60 -5.50
C LEU A 183 -3.05 -2.30 -4.31
N LEU A 184 -4.15 -3.05 -4.22
CA LEU A 184 -5.04 -3.03 -3.06
C LEU A 184 -4.61 -4.06 -2.00
N PRO A 185 -4.83 -3.78 -0.71
CA PRO A 185 -5.23 -2.48 -0.17
C PRO A 185 -4.11 -1.46 -0.35
N ASN A 186 -4.46 -0.25 -0.79
CA ASN A 186 -3.50 0.84 -0.89
C ASN A 186 -3.54 1.64 0.41
N LEU A 187 -2.42 1.70 1.12
CA LEU A 187 -2.28 2.35 2.41
C LEU A 187 -1.33 3.54 2.28
N GLY A 188 -1.77 4.71 2.69
CA GLY A 188 -0.93 5.91 2.69
C GLY A 188 -0.82 6.60 1.33
N ALA A 189 -1.93 6.75 0.62
CA ALA A 189 -2.03 7.50 -0.64
C ALA A 189 -2.94 8.72 -0.49
N VAL A 190 -2.95 9.55 -1.52
CA VAL A 190 -4.00 10.53 -1.77
C VAL A 190 -5.07 9.87 -2.64
N TYR A 191 -6.32 10.13 -2.33
CA TYR A 191 -7.47 9.52 -2.99
C TYR A 191 -8.41 10.60 -3.47
N GLN A 192 -8.95 10.41 -4.66
CA GLN A 192 -10.10 11.19 -5.11
C GLN A 192 -11.29 10.26 -5.25
N ILE A 193 -12.37 10.56 -4.56
CA ILE A 193 -13.65 9.84 -4.68
C ILE A 193 -14.61 10.69 -5.49
N VAL A 194 -15.15 10.10 -6.54
CA VAL A 194 -16.21 10.65 -7.37
C VAL A 194 -17.36 9.66 -7.42
N GLN A 195 -18.58 10.15 -7.26
CA GLN A 195 -19.78 9.32 -7.26
C GLN A 195 -20.73 9.70 -8.40
N ALA A 196 -21.39 8.68 -8.94
CA ALA A 196 -22.53 8.81 -9.81
C ALA A 196 -23.60 7.80 -9.37
N PRO A 197 -24.86 7.94 -9.77
CA PRO A 197 -25.87 6.94 -9.48
C PRO A 197 -25.41 5.54 -9.91
N GLY A 198 -25.39 4.61 -8.96
CA GLY A 198 -25.01 3.22 -9.19
C GLY A 198 -23.53 2.92 -9.30
N GLN A 199 -22.63 3.89 -9.08
CA GLN A 199 -21.19 3.63 -9.10
C GLN A 199 -20.36 4.64 -8.29
N VAL A 200 -19.21 4.19 -7.80
CA VAL A 200 -18.21 5.03 -7.13
C VAL A 200 -16.87 4.83 -7.83
N ALA A 201 -16.25 5.90 -8.30
CA ALA A 201 -14.89 5.87 -8.81
C ALA A 201 -13.91 6.37 -7.74
N ILE A 202 -12.83 5.60 -7.51
CA ILE A 202 -11.79 5.94 -6.57
C ILE A 202 -10.47 6.00 -7.33
N TYR A 203 -9.90 7.19 -7.46
CA TYR A 203 -8.54 7.36 -7.91
C TYR A 203 -7.60 7.23 -6.72
N HIS A 204 -6.56 6.44 -6.87
CA HIS A 204 -5.50 6.23 -5.89
C HIS A 204 -4.22 6.87 -6.46
N ASP A 205 -3.72 7.91 -5.82
CA ASP A 205 -2.42 8.49 -6.12
C ASP A 205 -1.38 7.96 -5.13
N SER A 206 -0.54 7.05 -5.60
CA SER A 206 0.56 6.49 -4.79
C SER A 206 1.87 7.25 -4.98
N GLY A 207 1.84 8.39 -5.67
CA GLY A 207 3.02 9.17 -6.02
C GLY A 207 3.86 8.53 -7.14
N GLN A 208 4.86 9.26 -7.63
CA GLN A 208 5.85 8.81 -8.62
C GLN A 208 5.24 8.16 -9.87
N GLY A 209 4.07 8.59 -10.30
CA GLY A 209 3.44 8.05 -11.49
C GLY A 209 2.77 6.67 -11.31
N GLN A 210 2.45 6.27 -10.11
CA GLN A 210 1.89 4.96 -9.79
C GLN A 210 0.40 5.00 -9.43
N GLY A 211 -0.32 6.02 -9.89
CA GLY A 211 -1.75 6.17 -9.68
C GLY A 211 -2.59 5.20 -10.52
N PHE A 212 -3.77 4.86 -10.02
CA PHE A 212 -4.75 4.07 -10.75
C PHE A 212 -6.19 4.44 -10.35
N VAL A 213 -7.12 4.24 -11.28
CA VAL A 213 -8.55 4.42 -11.02
C VAL A 213 -9.21 3.07 -10.84
N ARG A 214 -10.08 2.99 -9.86
CA ARG A 214 -10.97 1.86 -9.65
C ARG A 214 -12.41 2.32 -9.70
N VAL A 215 -13.22 1.68 -10.54
CA VAL A 215 -14.66 1.88 -10.55
C VAL A 215 -15.33 0.75 -9.79
N VAL A 216 -16.13 1.11 -8.81
CA VAL A 216 -16.92 0.20 -7.97
C VAL A 216 -18.38 0.31 -8.37
N PRO A 217 -18.93 -0.67 -9.08
CA PRO A 217 -20.38 -0.71 -9.35
C PRO A 217 -21.14 -0.98 -8.05
N ILE A 218 -22.17 -0.18 -7.79
CA ILE A 218 -23.09 -0.39 -6.68
C ILE A 218 -24.21 -1.31 -7.18
N SER A 219 -24.01 -2.61 -7.02
CA SER A 219 -24.95 -3.61 -7.51
C SER A 219 -24.88 -4.89 -6.69
N ALA A 220 -26.00 -5.59 -6.63
CA ALA A 220 -26.11 -6.92 -6.03
C ALA A 220 -25.68 -8.05 -6.98
N GLY A 221 -25.04 -7.74 -8.11
CA GLY A 221 -24.60 -8.74 -9.08
C GLY A 221 -23.43 -9.59 -8.54
N PRO A 222 -23.26 -10.82 -9.05
CA PRO A 222 -22.17 -11.70 -8.65
C PRO A 222 -20.84 -11.14 -9.16
N HIS A 223 -19.76 -11.59 -8.54
CA HIS A 223 -18.42 -11.39 -9.06
C HIS A 223 -18.23 -12.10 -10.42
N ALA A 224 -17.22 -11.64 -11.17
CA ALA A 224 -16.80 -12.33 -12.38
C ALA A 224 -16.45 -13.81 -12.08
N PRO A 225 -16.58 -14.72 -13.06
CA PRO A 225 -16.18 -16.10 -12.88
C PRO A 225 -14.74 -16.24 -12.36
N ALA A 226 -14.48 -17.18 -11.46
CA ALA A 226 -13.22 -17.30 -10.72
C ALA A 226 -11.96 -17.44 -11.59
N HIS A 227 -12.08 -17.84 -12.86
CA HIS A 227 -10.96 -17.92 -13.79
C HIS A 227 -10.57 -16.56 -14.40
N ILE A 228 -11.42 -15.55 -14.29
CA ILE A 228 -11.12 -14.17 -14.72
C ILE A 228 -10.47 -13.44 -13.55
N ARG A 229 -9.24 -12.98 -13.74
CA ARG A 229 -8.42 -12.38 -12.69
C ARG A 229 -7.99 -10.96 -13.07
N PHE A 230 -7.99 -10.07 -12.09
CA PHE A 230 -7.65 -8.66 -12.24
C PHE A 230 -6.49 -8.27 -11.32
N TRP A 231 -5.74 -7.25 -11.69
CA TRP A 231 -4.66 -6.74 -10.85
C TRP A 231 -5.15 -6.28 -9.48
N ASN A 232 -6.25 -5.56 -9.44
CA ASN A 232 -6.85 -5.02 -8.22
C ASN A 232 -8.18 -5.71 -7.86
N GLY A 233 -8.37 -6.94 -8.34
CA GLY A 233 -9.56 -7.73 -8.07
C GLY A 233 -10.80 -7.22 -8.79
N ASP A 234 -11.90 -7.95 -8.63
CA ASP A 234 -13.23 -7.59 -9.06
C ASP A 234 -14.00 -7.03 -7.86
N ALA A 235 -14.38 -5.76 -7.92
CA ALA A 235 -15.03 -5.05 -6.83
C ALA A 235 -16.56 -4.99 -7.03
N ARG A 236 -17.31 -5.23 -5.94
CA ARG A 236 -18.76 -5.04 -5.87
C ARG A 236 -19.10 -4.20 -4.65
N GLY A 237 -19.79 -3.08 -4.87
CA GLY A 237 -20.19 -2.15 -3.83
C GLY A 237 -21.65 -2.31 -3.41
N ARG A 238 -21.94 -2.03 -2.15
CA ARG A 238 -23.26 -1.86 -1.61
C ARG A 238 -23.25 -0.84 -0.49
N TRP A 239 -24.39 -0.22 -0.24
CA TRP A 239 -24.56 0.65 0.92
C TRP A 239 -25.10 -0.13 2.11
N GLU A 240 -24.48 0.03 3.28
CA GLU A 240 -24.95 -0.41 4.59
C GLU A 240 -25.09 0.83 5.47
N GLY A 241 -26.30 1.42 5.50
CA GLY A 241 -26.54 2.72 6.13
C GLY A 241 -25.68 3.81 5.47
N ASP A 242 -24.82 4.47 6.24
CA ASP A 242 -23.93 5.51 5.75
C ASP A 242 -22.54 4.99 5.33
N THR A 243 -22.38 3.68 5.20
CA THR A 243 -21.12 3.03 4.88
C THR A 243 -21.19 2.41 3.49
N LEU A 244 -20.25 2.77 2.62
CA LEU A 244 -19.98 2.01 1.40
C LEU A 244 -19.18 0.77 1.79
N VAL A 245 -19.72 -0.39 1.48
CA VAL A 245 -19.04 -1.68 1.64
C VAL A 245 -18.67 -2.19 0.27
N VAL A 246 -17.39 -2.52 0.08
CA VAL A 246 -16.86 -3.03 -1.19
C VAL A 246 -16.26 -4.40 -0.94
N ASP A 247 -16.84 -5.40 -1.55
CA ASP A 247 -16.35 -6.77 -1.59
C ASP A 247 -15.44 -6.95 -2.80
N ILE A 248 -14.24 -7.54 -2.61
CA ILE A 248 -13.23 -7.63 -3.67
C ILE A 248 -12.58 -9.01 -3.66
N THR A 249 -12.71 -9.71 -4.77
CA THR A 249 -12.16 -11.04 -5.02
C THR A 249 -11.44 -11.08 -6.37
N ASN A 250 -11.12 -12.27 -6.88
CA ASN A 250 -10.58 -12.48 -8.23
C ASN A 250 -9.26 -11.74 -8.51
N PHE A 251 -8.41 -11.64 -7.54
CA PHE A 251 -7.08 -11.05 -7.70
C PHE A 251 -6.17 -11.89 -8.59
N SER A 252 -5.22 -11.25 -9.27
CA SER A 252 -4.21 -11.93 -10.08
C SER A 252 -3.20 -12.66 -9.19
N HIS A 253 -2.77 -13.85 -9.61
CA HIS A 253 -1.66 -14.58 -8.98
C HIS A 253 -0.30 -13.87 -9.16
N LYS A 254 -0.21 -12.87 -10.05
CA LYS A 254 1.00 -12.07 -10.32
C LYS A 254 1.19 -10.90 -9.37
N ARG A 255 0.39 -10.80 -8.33
CA ARG A 255 0.53 -9.84 -7.25
C ARG A 255 0.86 -10.54 -5.95
N ASP A 256 1.36 -9.80 -4.99
CA ASP A 256 1.57 -10.28 -3.62
C ASP A 256 1.16 -9.19 -2.62
N PHE A 257 0.38 -9.56 -1.62
CA PHE A 257 0.11 -8.72 -0.46
C PHE A 257 0.36 -9.53 0.80
N GLN A 258 1.49 -9.30 1.44
CA GLN A 258 1.87 -10.01 2.67
C GLN A 258 1.84 -11.54 2.50
N GLY A 259 2.27 -12.05 1.34
CA GLY A 259 2.27 -13.47 1.00
C GLY A 259 0.97 -14.01 0.40
N SER A 260 -0.12 -13.21 0.38
CA SER A 260 -1.38 -13.56 -0.25
C SER A 260 -1.44 -13.05 -1.70
N ARG A 261 -2.12 -13.79 -2.57
CA ARG A 261 -2.18 -13.53 -4.01
C ARG A 261 -3.59 -13.69 -4.57
N GLU A 262 -3.82 -14.75 -5.38
CA GLU A 262 -5.09 -15.02 -6.06
C GLU A 262 -6.26 -15.35 -5.12
N ASN A 263 -5.98 -15.80 -3.91
CA ASN A 263 -6.96 -16.12 -2.89
C ASN A 263 -7.24 -14.97 -1.93
N LEU A 264 -6.61 -13.80 -2.17
CA LEU A 264 -6.89 -12.62 -1.38
C LEU A 264 -8.36 -12.23 -1.53
N HIS A 265 -8.99 -11.98 -0.41
CA HIS A 265 -10.32 -11.41 -0.30
C HIS A 265 -10.26 -10.17 0.58
N LEU A 266 -10.80 -9.07 0.10
CA LEU A 266 -10.88 -7.82 0.85
C LEU A 266 -12.34 -7.39 1.00
N VAL A 267 -12.69 -6.98 2.20
CA VAL A 267 -13.94 -6.26 2.45
C VAL A 267 -13.59 -4.87 2.95
N GLU A 268 -13.72 -3.89 2.10
CA GLU A 268 -13.45 -2.50 2.42
C GLU A 268 -14.72 -1.79 2.87
N ARG A 269 -14.55 -0.86 3.82
CA ARG A 269 -15.62 -0.03 4.34
C ARG A 269 -15.18 1.43 4.35
N PHE A 270 -15.99 2.29 3.74
CA PHE A 270 -15.77 3.72 3.67
C PHE A 270 -16.93 4.42 4.35
N ARG A 271 -16.66 5.15 5.42
CA ARG A 271 -17.65 5.90 6.17
C ARG A 271 -17.16 7.32 6.42
N ARG A 272 -17.89 8.30 5.92
CA ARG A 272 -17.62 9.70 6.23
C ARG A 272 -18.21 10.02 7.60
N VAL A 273 -17.34 10.33 8.58
CA VAL A 273 -17.74 10.58 9.96
C VAL A 273 -17.82 12.06 10.31
N SER A 274 -17.19 12.92 9.50
CA SER A 274 -17.30 14.37 9.59
C SER A 274 -17.01 15.01 8.23
N GLU A 275 -17.11 16.34 8.16
CA GLU A 275 -16.74 17.08 6.95
C GLU A 275 -15.32 16.77 6.48
N ASN A 276 -14.39 16.63 7.42
CA ASN A 276 -12.96 16.51 7.14
C ASN A 276 -12.38 15.13 7.45
N ARG A 277 -13.24 14.14 7.72
CA ARG A 277 -12.79 12.78 8.09
C ARG A 277 -13.63 11.69 7.45
N LEU A 278 -12.94 10.74 6.84
CA LEU A 278 -13.48 9.48 6.35
C LEU A 278 -12.73 8.33 7.03
N GLU A 279 -13.45 7.35 7.55
CA GLU A 279 -12.88 6.11 8.08
C GLU A 279 -12.84 5.06 6.98
N TYR A 280 -11.64 4.60 6.67
CA TYR A 280 -11.40 3.49 5.76
C TYR A 280 -10.96 2.28 6.57
N THR A 281 -11.76 1.23 6.54
CA THR A 281 -11.48 -0.03 7.22
C THR A 281 -11.44 -1.16 6.21
N VAL A 282 -10.50 -2.08 6.37
CA VAL A 282 -10.35 -3.25 5.48
C VAL A 282 -10.25 -4.51 6.32
N VAL A 283 -11.13 -5.46 6.05
CA VAL A 283 -10.97 -6.86 6.47
C VAL A 283 -10.18 -7.58 5.39
N VAL A 284 -9.12 -8.23 5.78
CA VAL A 284 -8.21 -8.98 4.90
C VAL A 284 -8.32 -10.45 5.22
N GLU A 285 -8.65 -11.24 4.21
CA GLU A 285 -8.86 -12.68 4.35
C GLU A 285 -8.07 -13.45 3.28
N ASP A 286 -7.43 -14.50 3.68
CA ASP A 286 -6.93 -15.59 2.83
C ASP A 286 -6.59 -16.78 3.73
N PRO A 287 -7.48 -17.78 3.83
CA PRO A 287 -7.26 -18.95 4.69
C PRO A 287 -6.12 -19.85 4.21
N THR A 288 -5.62 -19.65 2.98
CA THR A 288 -4.43 -20.35 2.48
C THR A 288 -3.12 -19.66 2.89
N THR A 289 -3.23 -18.42 3.38
CA THR A 289 -2.09 -17.60 3.78
C THR A 289 -2.03 -17.38 5.29
N TRP A 290 -3.13 -16.99 5.93
CA TRP A 290 -3.16 -16.69 7.37
C TRP A 290 -4.10 -17.62 8.13
N THR A 291 -3.82 -17.79 9.42
CA THR A 291 -4.61 -18.64 10.31
C THR A 291 -5.98 -18.06 10.65
N ARG A 292 -6.18 -16.75 10.42
CA ARG A 292 -7.48 -16.06 10.60
C ARG A 292 -7.50 -14.75 9.79
N PRO A 293 -8.70 -14.19 9.53
CA PRO A 293 -8.83 -12.83 9.01
C PRO A 293 -8.24 -11.79 9.98
N TRP A 294 -7.90 -10.62 9.43
CA TRP A 294 -7.43 -9.48 10.20
C TRP A 294 -7.95 -8.17 9.62
N THR A 295 -8.00 -7.15 10.45
CA THR A 295 -8.62 -5.86 10.09
C THR A 295 -7.64 -4.73 10.32
N LEU A 296 -7.55 -3.83 9.37
CA LEU A 296 -6.84 -2.56 9.50
C LEU A 296 -7.82 -1.37 9.35
N MET A 297 -7.43 -0.23 9.90
CA MET A 297 -8.17 1.03 9.76
C MET A 297 -7.21 2.19 9.53
N VAL A 298 -7.51 2.99 8.54
CA VAL A 298 -6.81 4.24 8.22
C VAL A 298 -7.84 5.37 8.22
N PRO A 299 -7.72 6.37 9.10
CA PRO A 299 -8.52 7.56 9.00
C PRO A 299 -7.99 8.42 7.86
N TRP A 300 -8.84 8.74 6.90
CA TRP A 300 -8.51 9.66 5.83
C TRP A 300 -8.92 11.08 6.21
N LYS A 301 -8.06 12.03 5.92
CA LYS A 301 -8.30 13.46 6.13
C LYS A 301 -8.60 14.13 4.81
N LYS A 302 -9.62 14.98 4.79
CA LYS A 302 -9.92 15.80 3.61
C LYS A 302 -8.76 16.75 3.35
N GLN A 303 -8.32 16.83 2.11
CA GLN A 303 -7.34 17.84 1.70
C GLN A 303 -7.97 19.24 1.79
N SER A 304 -7.18 20.24 2.15
CA SER A 304 -7.64 21.63 2.12
C SER A 304 -7.90 22.07 0.67
N ASP A 305 -8.83 22.98 0.46
CA ASP A 305 -9.15 23.47 -0.88
C ASP A 305 -7.94 24.10 -1.60
N LYS A 306 -6.98 24.61 -0.86
CA LYS A 306 -5.71 25.15 -1.42
C LYS A 306 -4.76 24.07 -1.90
N ALA A 307 -4.75 22.90 -1.25
CA ALA A 307 -3.95 21.74 -1.59
C ALA A 307 -4.78 20.66 -2.31
N ASN A 308 -6.02 20.98 -2.67
CA ASN A 308 -7.00 20.06 -3.24
C ASN A 308 -6.69 19.75 -4.70
N GLN A 309 -5.49 19.25 -4.96
CA GLN A 309 -5.00 18.94 -6.29
C GLN A 309 -4.59 17.48 -6.37
N VAL A 310 -5.04 16.85 -7.43
CA VAL A 310 -4.60 15.52 -7.84
C VAL A 310 -3.84 15.73 -9.13
N TYR A 311 -2.58 15.31 -9.15
CA TYR A 311 -1.71 15.46 -10.30
C TYR A 311 -1.78 14.20 -11.17
N GLU A 312 -1.62 14.41 -12.47
CA GLU A 312 -1.49 13.29 -13.39
C GLU A 312 -0.25 12.47 -13.06
N SER A 313 -0.41 11.16 -13.09
CA SER A 313 0.63 10.19 -12.81
C SER A 313 1.13 9.61 -14.13
N THR A 314 2.33 10.01 -14.57
CA THR A 314 2.86 9.71 -15.90
C THR A 314 4.10 8.81 -15.86
N CYS A 315 4.03 7.70 -15.11
CA CYS A 315 5.14 6.77 -14.95
C CYS A 315 5.68 6.22 -16.29
N HIS A 316 4.82 6.02 -17.28
CA HIS A 316 5.23 5.52 -18.59
C HIS A 316 6.02 6.55 -19.39
N GLU A 317 5.71 7.83 -19.22
CA GLU A 317 6.45 8.92 -19.84
C GLU A 317 7.82 9.05 -19.20
N GLY A 318 8.85 8.97 -20.02
CA GLY A 318 10.22 9.04 -19.52
C GLY A 318 10.72 7.78 -18.80
N ASN A 319 10.02 6.64 -18.84
CA ASN A 319 10.52 5.38 -18.32
C ASN A 319 11.62 4.78 -19.20
N TYR A 320 12.69 5.55 -19.40
CA TYR A 320 13.89 5.11 -20.14
C TYR A 320 14.67 4.02 -19.39
N GLY A 321 14.45 3.91 -18.07
CA GLY A 321 15.10 2.90 -17.25
C GLY A 321 14.76 1.47 -17.69
N MET A 322 13.51 1.19 -18.02
CA MET A 322 13.09 -0.13 -18.51
C MET A 322 13.82 -0.50 -19.81
N VAL A 323 13.82 0.41 -20.79
CA VAL A 323 14.51 0.19 -22.08
C VAL A 323 16.00 0.01 -21.85
N GLY A 324 16.62 0.85 -21.00
CA GLY A 324 18.05 0.78 -20.66
C GLY A 324 18.44 -0.55 -20.01
N MET A 325 17.68 -1.02 -19.03
CA MET A 325 17.94 -2.30 -18.36
C MET A 325 17.88 -3.49 -19.34
N LEU A 326 16.85 -3.56 -20.17
CA LEU A 326 16.70 -4.62 -21.15
C LEU A 326 17.79 -4.58 -22.21
N ALA A 327 18.15 -3.37 -22.71
CA ALA A 327 19.21 -3.20 -23.70
C ALA A 327 20.59 -3.58 -23.13
N ASN A 328 20.91 -3.16 -21.91
CA ASN A 328 22.16 -3.50 -21.22
C ASN A 328 22.30 -5.00 -21.01
N THR A 329 21.21 -5.69 -20.67
CA THR A 329 21.22 -7.14 -20.53
C THR A 329 21.51 -7.82 -21.86
N ARG A 330 20.90 -7.38 -22.97
CA ARG A 330 21.22 -7.91 -24.32
C ARG A 330 22.67 -7.65 -24.71
N ALA A 331 23.21 -6.49 -24.37
CA ALA A 331 24.63 -6.19 -24.62
C ALA A 331 25.56 -7.09 -23.79
N ALA A 332 25.26 -7.32 -22.52
CA ALA A 332 26.03 -8.22 -21.66
C ALA A 332 25.99 -9.67 -22.14
N GLU A 333 24.82 -10.18 -22.56
CA GLU A 333 24.68 -11.51 -23.16
C GLU A 333 25.51 -11.69 -24.43
N LYS A 334 25.53 -10.66 -25.28
CA LYS A 334 26.35 -10.66 -26.51
C LYS A 334 27.83 -10.73 -26.20
N LEU A 335 28.31 -9.95 -25.22
CA LEU A 335 29.70 -10.00 -24.79
C LEU A 335 30.07 -11.35 -24.18
N PHE A 336 29.21 -11.92 -23.35
CA PHE A 336 29.41 -13.23 -22.75
C PHE A 336 29.51 -14.34 -23.81
N LYS A 337 28.62 -14.34 -24.80
CA LYS A 337 28.66 -15.29 -25.95
C LYS A 337 29.93 -15.18 -26.76
N GLN A 338 30.60 -14.03 -26.75
CA GLN A 338 31.89 -13.79 -27.39
C GLN A 338 33.09 -14.18 -26.52
N GLY A 339 32.85 -14.76 -25.34
CA GLY A 339 33.92 -15.01 -24.35
C GLY A 339 34.44 -13.76 -23.67
N LYS A 340 33.71 -12.64 -23.77
CA LYS A 340 34.05 -11.34 -23.17
C LYS A 340 33.01 -11.01 -22.09
N GLY A 341 33.49 -10.60 -20.95
CA GLY A 341 32.59 -10.20 -19.84
C GLY A 341 32.11 -11.37 -18.97
N LYS A 342 31.29 -11.02 -17.98
CA LYS A 342 30.73 -11.97 -17.01
C LYS A 342 29.40 -12.53 -17.50
N ASP A 343 29.00 -13.71 -16.96
CA ASP A 343 27.66 -14.25 -17.18
C ASP A 343 26.61 -13.28 -16.66
N PRO A 344 25.74 -12.72 -17.52
CA PRO A 344 24.75 -11.74 -17.09
C PRO A 344 23.74 -12.28 -16.07
N ARG A 345 23.53 -13.60 -16.02
CA ARG A 345 22.67 -14.24 -15.00
C ARG A 345 23.27 -14.19 -13.59
N ARG A 346 24.58 -13.90 -13.49
CA ARG A 346 25.30 -13.74 -12.23
C ARG A 346 25.62 -12.29 -11.94
N MET A 347 25.21 -11.37 -12.80
CA MET A 347 25.35 -9.94 -12.56
C MET A 347 24.17 -9.47 -11.70
N ASP A 348 24.48 -8.64 -10.73
CA ASP A 348 23.45 -7.92 -9.98
C ASP A 348 22.96 -6.75 -10.83
N ILE A 349 21.73 -6.85 -11.32
CA ILE A 349 21.01 -5.78 -12.01
C ILE A 349 19.96 -5.13 -11.09
N ALA A 350 19.84 -5.62 -9.87
CA ALA A 350 18.95 -5.06 -8.87
C ALA A 350 19.67 -3.96 -8.12
N THR A 351 19.68 -2.78 -8.66
CA THR A 351 20.10 -1.58 -7.92
C THR A 351 19.00 -1.18 -6.96
N GLY A 352 18.90 -1.85 -5.80
CA GLY A 352 18.10 -1.37 -4.67
C GLY A 352 16.71 -0.79 -4.98
N GLY A 353 16.11 -1.16 -6.10
CA GLY A 353 14.77 -0.76 -6.49
C GLY A 353 13.80 -1.18 -5.40
N ASP A 354 12.98 -0.26 -4.97
CA ASP A 354 11.91 -0.52 -4.04
C ASP A 354 11.06 -1.67 -4.61
N THR A 355 11.16 -2.84 -3.99
CA THR A 355 10.26 -3.93 -4.30
C THR A 355 8.92 -3.52 -3.76
N GLY A 356 8.18 -2.69 -4.48
CA GLY A 356 6.86 -2.17 -4.08
C GLY A 356 5.80 -3.23 -3.76
N GLY A 357 6.21 -4.44 -3.50
CA GLY A 357 5.43 -5.56 -3.01
C GLY A 357 5.85 -5.91 -1.60
N GLY A 358 5.22 -5.33 -0.59
CA GLY A 358 4.85 -5.94 0.66
C GLY A 358 5.87 -6.68 1.53
N ILE A 359 7.14 -6.67 1.20
CA ILE A 359 8.16 -7.03 2.17
C ILE A 359 8.40 -5.77 2.97
N GLU A 360 7.80 -5.70 4.16
CA GLU A 360 8.18 -4.70 5.14
C GLU A 360 9.70 -4.62 5.17
N ARG A 361 10.25 -3.51 4.78
CA ARG A 361 11.56 -3.11 5.25
C ARG A 361 11.42 -3.14 6.77
N GLY A 362 12.07 -4.13 7.37
CA GLY A 362 11.86 -4.52 8.74
C GLY A 362 11.54 -3.33 9.61
N GLY A 363 10.41 -3.43 10.28
CA GLY A 363 10.06 -2.47 11.28
C GLY A 363 11.28 -2.27 12.12
N VAL A 364 11.59 -1.04 12.39
CA VAL A 364 12.69 -0.61 13.23
C VAL A 364 12.69 -1.45 14.49
N GLU A 365 13.71 -2.31 14.64
CA GLU A 365 14.02 -2.93 15.91
C GLU A 365 14.21 -1.86 17.00
#